data_706a2e373b3d82fdb79543135e979ad7
#
_entry.id   706a2e373b3d82fdb79543135e979ad7
#
_cell.length_a   1.000
_cell.length_b   1.000
_cell.length_c   1.000
_cell.angle_alpha   90.00
_cell.angle_beta   90.00
_cell.angle_gamma   90.00
#
_symmetry.space_group_name_H-M   'P 1'
#
loop_
_entity.id
_entity.type
_entity.pdbx_description
1 polymer ?
#
loop_
_entity_poly.entity_id
_entity_poly.type
_entity_poly.pdbx_seq_one_letter_code
_entity_poly.pdbx_strand_id
1 'polypeptide(L)'
;MIGKVCVITGSRAEYGLLRLLMQGIDTDPNLTLQIIATGSHLSKDFGLTYQEIENDGFKIDCKIEIQKHSDSPPDIAETMGRGISGCGRAFEELQPDLIVLLGDRYEILAAAAAALVAKIPVAHIHGGEVTAGAFDDALRHSITKMSHIHFVATEKSRKRVIQLGEDPNSVFLVGGLGVDAIKNIELLKREELENKLGIKFLNKNLLVTFHPETLGSQAPEKQFEELLDALDFFEDTSLIFTMPNADTGGKKITKMIEEFVETHSNAYFYKSLGQQKYLSVIAQVDGVIGNSSSGLLEVPTFKKGTINIGNRQLGREQSLSVINCKPLMESIKLALEQLYSIDFGLIVSESINPYGEGGASLRILSIIQELSLVEITKKTFYDL
;
A
#
# COMPACT_ATOMS: atom_id res chain seq x y z
N MET A 1 -28.83 -11.34 7.40
CA MET A 1 -28.35 -10.11 6.72
C MET A 1 -27.26 -9.52 7.58
N ILE A 2 -26.21 -8.98 6.98
CA ILE A 2 -25.18 -8.24 7.68
C ILE A 2 -25.77 -6.89 8.08
N GLY A 3 -25.64 -6.50 9.34
CA GLY A 3 -26.05 -5.19 9.81
C GLY A 3 -24.83 -4.35 10.18
N LYS A 4 -23.92 -4.89 11.02
CA LYS A 4 -22.77 -4.19 11.56
C LYS A 4 -21.48 -4.65 10.90
N VAL A 5 -20.84 -3.77 10.16
CA VAL A 5 -19.54 -4.02 9.51
C VAL A 5 -18.46 -3.23 10.24
N CYS A 6 -17.54 -3.95 10.87
CA CYS A 6 -16.44 -3.35 11.61
C CYS A 6 -15.17 -3.32 10.73
N VAL A 7 -14.69 -2.14 10.44
CA VAL A 7 -13.43 -1.92 9.71
C VAL A 7 -12.32 -1.62 10.72
N ILE A 8 -11.21 -2.36 10.63
CA ILE A 8 -10.05 -2.16 11.50
C ILE A 8 -8.91 -1.57 10.68
N THR A 9 -8.30 -0.51 11.19
CA THR A 9 -7.17 0.16 10.54
C THR A 9 -6.05 0.46 11.53
N GLY A 10 -4.82 0.12 11.17
CA GLY A 10 -3.63 0.28 12.01
C GLY A 10 -2.73 1.42 11.57
N SER A 11 -2.92 1.96 10.35
CA SER A 11 -2.03 2.98 9.80
C SER A 11 -2.75 3.91 8.82
N ARG A 12 -2.18 5.11 8.64
CA ARG A 12 -2.64 6.09 7.66
C ARG A 12 -2.73 5.52 6.24
N ALA A 13 -1.76 4.68 5.87
CA ALA A 13 -1.73 4.07 4.53
C ALA A 13 -2.91 3.12 4.32
N GLU A 14 -3.24 2.29 5.31
CA GLU A 14 -4.41 1.42 5.27
C GLU A 14 -5.72 2.22 5.21
N TYR A 15 -5.86 3.23 6.07
CA TYR A 15 -7.03 4.10 6.08
C TYR A 15 -7.27 4.76 4.71
N GLY A 16 -6.21 5.30 4.09
CA GLY A 16 -6.31 5.91 2.77
C GLY A 16 -6.86 4.98 1.69
N LEU A 17 -6.58 3.67 1.79
CA LEU A 17 -7.12 2.64 0.90
C LEU A 17 -8.56 2.26 1.26
N LEU A 18 -8.88 2.16 2.55
CA LEU A 18 -10.19 1.74 3.06
C LEU A 18 -11.26 2.84 2.99
N ARG A 19 -10.87 4.10 2.90
CA ARG A 19 -11.74 5.27 3.04
C ARG A 19 -12.98 5.21 2.15
N LEU A 20 -12.84 4.88 0.87
CA LEU A 20 -13.97 4.81 -0.06
C LEU A 20 -14.92 3.66 0.26
N LEU A 21 -14.40 2.51 0.70
CA LEU A 21 -15.22 1.40 1.16
C LEU A 21 -15.96 1.78 2.43
N MET A 22 -15.29 2.41 3.40
CA MET A 22 -15.91 2.91 4.64
C MET A 22 -17.02 3.90 4.34
N GLN A 23 -16.81 4.83 3.41
CA GLN A 23 -17.84 5.79 2.97
C GLN A 23 -19.03 5.07 2.33
N GLY A 24 -18.80 4.05 1.51
CA GLY A 24 -19.87 3.23 0.93
C GLY A 24 -20.67 2.49 1.99
N ILE A 25 -20.03 1.91 3.01
CA ILE A 25 -20.72 1.23 4.12
C ILE A 25 -21.51 2.22 4.97
N ASP A 26 -20.94 3.39 5.29
CA ASP A 26 -21.56 4.41 6.14
C ASP A 26 -22.81 5.05 5.51
N THR A 27 -22.83 5.15 4.18
CA THR A 27 -23.95 5.71 3.42
C THR A 27 -25.03 4.69 3.06
N ASP A 28 -24.80 3.40 3.27
CA ASP A 28 -25.76 2.35 2.99
C ASP A 28 -26.85 2.27 4.07
N PRO A 29 -28.15 2.33 3.72
CA PRO A 29 -29.22 2.34 4.72
C PRO A 29 -29.39 1.00 5.48
N ASN A 30 -28.81 -0.09 4.99
CA ASN A 30 -28.95 -1.42 5.59
C ASN A 30 -27.72 -1.83 6.39
N LEU A 31 -26.62 -1.06 6.32
CA LEU A 31 -25.36 -1.35 6.98
C LEU A 31 -25.08 -0.31 8.09
N THR A 32 -24.34 -0.73 9.08
CA THR A 32 -23.82 0.15 10.14
C THR A 32 -22.32 0.02 10.17
N LEU A 33 -21.63 1.10 9.83
CA LEU A 33 -20.18 1.16 9.92
C LEU A 33 -19.74 1.23 11.38
N GLN A 34 -18.80 0.39 11.75
CA GLN A 34 -18.04 0.48 13.01
C GLN A 34 -16.55 0.62 12.68
N ILE A 35 -15.82 1.45 13.40
CA ILE A 35 -14.40 1.70 13.15
C ILE A 35 -13.59 1.44 14.40
N ILE A 36 -12.58 0.57 14.26
CA ILE A 36 -11.53 0.39 15.27
C ILE A 36 -10.23 0.96 14.72
N ALA A 37 -9.68 1.98 15.40
CA ALA A 37 -8.36 2.52 15.10
C ALA A 37 -7.32 1.97 16.09
N THR A 38 -6.18 1.53 15.58
CA THR A 38 -5.09 0.94 16.39
C THR A 38 -3.72 1.27 15.80
N GLY A 39 -2.67 0.68 16.31
CA GLY A 39 -1.32 0.77 15.77
C GLY A 39 -0.79 2.19 15.68
N SER A 40 -0.18 2.53 14.55
CA SER A 40 0.45 3.83 14.32
C SER A 40 -0.52 5.01 14.30
N HIS A 41 -1.83 4.76 14.11
CA HIS A 41 -2.85 5.80 14.20
C HIS A 41 -2.87 6.53 15.55
N LEU A 42 -2.58 5.82 16.64
CA LEU A 42 -2.65 6.34 18.00
C LEU A 42 -1.29 6.78 18.56
N SER A 43 -0.23 6.68 17.76
CA SER A 43 1.11 7.06 18.16
C SER A 43 1.42 8.53 17.85
N LYS A 44 1.97 9.24 18.83
CA LYS A 44 2.46 10.63 18.66
C LYS A 44 3.63 10.69 17.68
N ASP A 45 4.47 9.66 17.66
CA ASP A 45 5.64 9.60 16.77
C ASP A 45 5.24 9.53 15.30
N PHE A 46 4.03 9.01 15.01
CA PHE A 46 3.44 8.95 13.67
C PHE A 46 2.36 10.01 13.41
N GLY A 47 2.24 11.02 14.31
CA GLY A 47 1.41 12.21 14.10
C GLY A 47 -0.07 12.04 14.44
N LEU A 48 -0.46 11.01 15.23
CA LEU A 48 -1.86 10.80 15.67
C LEU A 48 -2.86 10.81 14.51
N THR A 49 -2.57 10.02 13.48
CA THR A 49 -3.30 10.02 12.20
C THR A 49 -4.76 9.53 12.30
N TYR A 50 -5.23 9.05 13.46
CA TYR A 50 -6.65 8.84 13.72
C TYR A 50 -7.48 10.12 13.55
N GLN A 51 -6.86 11.30 13.73
CA GLN A 51 -7.52 12.58 13.53
C GLN A 51 -7.93 12.81 12.06
N GLU A 52 -7.22 12.21 11.10
CA GLU A 52 -7.62 12.25 9.68
C GLU A 52 -8.95 11.52 9.47
N ILE A 53 -9.17 10.39 10.16
CA ILE A 53 -10.42 9.63 10.12
C ILE A 53 -11.58 10.50 10.66
N GLU A 54 -11.36 11.15 11.80
CA GLU A 54 -12.37 12.04 12.42
C GLU A 54 -12.61 13.30 11.58
N ASN A 55 -11.57 13.88 10.98
CA ASN A 55 -11.69 15.06 10.10
C ASN A 55 -12.44 14.74 8.79
N ASP A 56 -12.36 13.51 8.30
CA ASP A 56 -13.15 13.04 7.16
C ASP A 56 -14.64 12.78 7.51
N GLY A 57 -15.04 13.00 8.77
CA GLY A 57 -16.41 12.91 9.27
C GLY A 57 -16.78 11.54 9.85
N PHE A 58 -15.85 10.58 9.91
CA PHE A 58 -16.13 9.27 10.49
C PHE A 58 -16.03 9.29 12.01
N LYS A 59 -16.93 8.53 12.66
CA LYS A 59 -16.85 8.25 14.09
C LYS A 59 -16.01 7.01 14.35
N ILE A 60 -14.96 7.14 15.14
CA ILE A 60 -14.18 5.99 15.63
C ILE A 60 -14.90 5.42 16.86
N ASP A 61 -15.33 4.16 16.80
CA ASP A 61 -16.07 3.51 17.88
C ASP A 61 -15.13 2.98 18.96
N CYS A 62 -13.94 2.54 18.60
CA CYS A 62 -12.93 2.09 19.54
C CYS A 62 -11.51 2.48 19.14
N LYS A 63 -10.70 2.95 20.09
CA LYS A 63 -9.27 3.22 19.94
C LYS A 63 -8.50 2.24 20.80
N ILE A 64 -7.66 1.39 20.18
CA ILE A 64 -6.89 0.34 20.88
C ILE A 64 -5.40 0.70 20.84
N GLU A 65 -4.89 1.21 21.94
CA GLU A 65 -3.47 1.51 22.10
C GLU A 65 -2.67 0.23 22.32
N ILE A 66 -1.86 -0.13 21.34
CA ILE A 66 -1.04 -1.35 21.38
C ILE A 66 0.46 -1.06 21.36
N GLN A 67 0.87 0.08 20.80
CA GLN A 67 2.26 0.35 20.45
C GLN A 67 3.17 0.50 21.66
N LYS A 68 4.37 -0.06 21.53
CA LYS A 68 5.51 0.14 22.42
C LYS A 68 6.48 1.16 21.83
N HIS A 69 7.42 1.61 22.64
CA HIS A 69 8.44 2.60 22.22
C HIS A 69 9.61 2.00 21.41
N SER A 70 9.66 0.69 21.26
CA SER A 70 10.74 -0.03 20.56
C SER A 70 10.18 -1.05 19.58
N ASP A 71 10.92 -1.27 18.48
CA ASP A 71 10.64 -2.28 17.46
C ASP A 71 11.43 -3.57 17.67
N SER A 72 11.82 -3.85 18.93
CA SER A 72 12.47 -5.10 19.27
C SER A 72 11.51 -6.28 19.11
N PRO A 73 11.99 -7.51 18.78
CA PRO A 73 11.11 -8.67 18.66
C PRO A 73 10.23 -8.94 19.89
N PRO A 74 10.72 -8.79 21.15
CA PRO A 74 9.86 -8.89 22.34
C PRO A 74 8.75 -7.83 22.38
N ASP A 75 9.05 -6.57 22.02
CA ASP A 75 8.07 -5.49 22.03
C ASP A 75 7.00 -5.65 20.95
N ILE A 76 7.39 -6.13 19.76
CA ILE A 76 6.44 -6.49 18.70
C ILE A 76 5.51 -7.62 19.18
N ALA A 77 6.04 -8.66 19.82
CA ALA A 77 5.24 -9.75 20.34
C ALA A 77 4.25 -9.27 21.45
N GLU A 78 4.68 -8.37 22.34
CA GLU A 78 3.80 -7.75 23.33
C GLU A 78 2.73 -6.87 22.69
N THR A 79 3.09 -6.08 21.66
CA THR A 79 2.17 -5.26 20.87
C THR A 79 1.07 -6.12 20.26
N MET A 80 1.43 -7.27 19.67
CA MET A 80 0.46 -8.24 19.14
C MET A 80 -0.46 -8.78 20.25
N GLY A 81 0.08 -9.15 21.40
CA GLY A 81 -0.69 -9.64 22.54
C GLY A 81 -1.70 -8.61 23.05
N ARG A 82 -1.31 -7.34 23.15
CA ARG A 82 -2.21 -6.21 23.48
C ARG A 82 -3.29 -6.04 22.42
N GLY A 83 -2.94 -6.16 21.12
CA GLY A 83 -3.87 -6.10 20.02
C GLY A 83 -4.96 -7.18 20.10
N ILE A 84 -4.56 -8.44 20.34
CA ILE A 84 -5.50 -9.56 20.51
C ILE A 84 -6.46 -9.29 21.66
N SER A 85 -5.94 -8.91 22.83
CA SER A 85 -6.76 -8.65 24.02
C SER A 85 -7.67 -7.44 23.85
N GLY A 86 -7.17 -6.37 23.20
CA GLY A 86 -7.92 -5.15 22.93
C GLY A 86 -9.06 -5.39 21.95
N CYS A 87 -8.79 -6.06 20.83
CA CYS A 87 -9.80 -6.43 19.83
C CYS A 87 -10.87 -7.35 20.45
N GLY A 88 -10.49 -8.35 21.27
CA GLY A 88 -11.44 -9.22 21.93
C GLY A 88 -12.47 -8.46 22.77
N ARG A 89 -12.03 -7.48 23.57
CA ARG A 89 -12.94 -6.61 24.34
C ARG A 89 -13.80 -5.72 23.44
N ALA A 90 -13.21 -5.11 22.42
CA ALA A 90 -13.95 -4.27 21.48
C ALA A 90 -15.04 -5.06 20.74
N PHE A 91 -14.78 -6.31 20.37
CA PHE A 91 -15.77 -7.17 19.71
C PHE A 91 -16.92 -7.55 20.63
N GLU A 92 -16.65 -7.76 21.93
CA GLU A 92 -17.69 -8.00 22.93
C GLU A 92 -18.62 -6.79 23.11
N GLU A 93 -18.07 -5.57 23.06
CA GLU A 93 -18.85 -4.33 23.18
C GLU A 93 -19.60 -3.96 21.91
N LEU A 94 -18.93 -4.04 20.74
CA LEU A 94 -19.47 -3.58 19.46
C LEU A 94 -20.39 -4.60 18.78
N GLN A 95 -20.18 -5.90 19.07
CA GLN A 95 -20.96 -7.01 18.48
C GLN A 95 -21.07 -6.90 16.95
N PRO A 96 -19.94 -6.85 16.21
CA PRO A 96 -19.97 -6.79 14.75
C PRO A 96 -20.43 -8.10 14.12
N ASP A 97 -21.14 -8.00 13.00
CA ASP A 97 -21.56 -9.17 12.20
C ASP A 97 -20.44 -9.61 11.25
N LEU A 98 -19.64 -8.65 10.77
CA LEU A 98 -18.52 -8.86 9.86
C LEU A 98 -17.35 -7.95 10.22
N ILE A 99 -16.14 -8.48 10.19
CA ILE A 99 -14.90 -7.70 10.34
C ILE A 99 -14.21 -7.60 8.99
N VAL A 100 -13.82 -6.39 8.60
CA VAL A 100 -13.04 -6.11 7.39
C VAL A 100 -11.59 -5.78 7.78
N LEU A 101 -10.65 -6.53 7.23
CA LEU A 101 -9.20 -6.41 7.45
C LEU A 101 -8.48 -6.19 6.12
N LEU A 102 -7.49 -5.30 6.12
CA LEU A 102 -6.66 -5.03 4.94
C LEU A 102 -5.20 -5.38 5.21
N GLY A 103 -4.59 -6.13 4.31
CA GLY A 103 -3.13 -6.30 4.25
C GLY A 103 -2.56 -7.35 5.20
N ASP A 104 -1.40 -7.06 5.76
CA ASP A 104 -0.47 -8.06 6.29
C ASP A 104 0.29 -7.66 7.56
N ARG A 105 -0.10 -6.56 8.18
CA ARG A 105 0.61 -6.09 9.37
C ARG A 105 0.28 -6.91 10.60
N TYR A 106 1.18 -6.91 11.58
CA TYR A 106 1.03 -7.68 12.82
C TYR A 106 -0.18 -7.24 13.67
N GLU A 107 -0.58 -5.97 13.64
CA GLU A 107 -1.80 -5.49 14.28
C GLU A 107 -3.06 -6.05 13.62
N ILE A 108 -3.04 -6.28 12.32
CA ILE A 108 -4.13 -6.89 11.56
C ILE A 108 -4.20 -8.40 11.82
N LEU A 109 -3.05 -9.07 11.96
CA LEU A 109 -3.00 -10.46 12.43
C LEU A 109 -3.61 -10.61 13.83
N ALA A 110 -3.31 -9.67 14.74
CA ALA A 110 -3.87 -9.67 16.10
C ALA A 110 -5.40 -9.55 16.07
N ALA A 111 -5.93 -8.68 15.22
CA ALA A 111 -7.38 -8.54 15.01
C ALA A 111 -8.01 -9.82 14.42
N ALA A 112 -7.38 -10.44 13.42
CA ALA A 112 -7.85 -11.70 12.82
C ALA A 112 -7.89 -12.84 13.84
N ALA A 113 -6.86 -12.96 14.70
CA ALA A 113 -6.79 -13.96 15.74
C ALA A 113 -7.91 -13.76 16.81
N ALA A 114 -8.15 -12.52 17.22
CA ALA A 114 -9.24 -12.18 18.14
C ALA A 114 -10.62 -12.49 17.52
N ALA A 115 -10.83 -12.17 16.25
CA ALA A 115 -12.07 -12.45 15.51
C ALA A 115 -12.36 -13.96 15.42
N LEU A 116 -11.32 -14.75 15.13
CA LEU A 116 -11.42 -16.22 15.06
C LEU A 116 -11.92 -16.80 16.40
N VAL A 117 -11.35 -16.34 17.52
CA VAL A 117 -11.76 -16.79 18.87
C VAL A 117 -13.19 -16.34 19.21
N ALA A 118 -13.54 -15.10 18.81
CA ALA A 118 -14.88 -14.54 18.98
C ALA A 118 -15.93 -15.16 18.03
N LYS A 119 -15.53 -16.00 17.07
CA LYS A 119 -16.37 -16.60 16.02
C LYS A 119 -17.07 -15.56 15.16
N ILE A 120 -16.42 -14.45 14.88
CA ILE A 120 -16.93 -13.40 14.01
C ILE A 120 -16.34 -13.59 12.62
N PRO A 121 -17.15 -13.59 11.55
CA PRO A 121 -16.67 -13.68 10.19
C PRO A 121 -15.69 -12.54 9.85
N VAL A 122 -14.65 -12.89 9.09
CA VAL A 122 -13.62 -11.93 8.64
C VAL A 122 -13.58 -11.91 7.11
N ALA A 123 -13.62 -10.71 6.54
CA ALA A 123 -13.32 -10.40 5.16
C ALA A 123 -11.91 -9.83 5.06
N HIS A 124 -11.03 -10.50 4.34
CA HIS A 124 -9.63 -10.08 4.15
C HIS A 124 -9.42 -9.50 2.76
N ILE A 125 -8.94 -8.25 2.71
CA ILE A 125 -8.62 -7.53 1.49
C ILE A 125 -7.11 -7.62 1.22
N HIS A 126 -6.70 -7.79 -0.04
CA HIS A 126 -5.33 -7.94 -0.51
C HIS A 126 -4.62 -9.20 0.00
N GLY A 127 -5.38 -10.26 0.33
CA GLY A 127 -4.84 -11.60 0.54
C GLY A 127 -4.19 -12.18 -0.73
N GLY A 128 -3.25 -13.12 -0.54
CA GLY A 128 -2.60 -13.81 -1.65
C GLY A 128 -1.51 -13.03 -2.40
N GLU A 129 -1.24 -11.78 -2.07
CA GLU A 129 -0.06 -11.06 -2.57
C GLU A 129 1.22 -11.62 -1.94
N VAL A 130 2.37 -11.36 -2.56
CA VAL A 130 3.68 -11.79 -2.08
C VAL A 130 4.57 -10.58 -1.84
N THR A 131 5.30 -10.61 -0.74
CA THR A 131 6.35 -9.64 -0.43
C THR A 131 7.62 -10.44 -0.12
N ALA A 132 8.41 -10.71 -1.16
CA ALA A 132 9.62 -11.51 -1.02
C ALA A 132 10.58 -10.90 0.01
N GLY A 133 11.06 -11.71 0.95
CA GLY A 133 12.04 -11.28 1.93
C GLY A 133 11.53 -10.47 3.12
N ALA A 134 10.20 -10.34 3.29
CA ALA A 134 9.59 -9.74 4.48
C ALA A 134 8.81 -10.78 5.29
N PHE A 135 8.84 -10.68 6.61
CA PHE A 135 8.04 -11.57 7.47
C PHE A 135 6.52 -11.30 7.34
N ASP A 136 6.14 -10.14 6.82
CA ASP A 136 4.76 -9.76 6.51
C ASP A 136 4.07 -10.75 5.57
N ASP A 137 4.82 -11.42 4.69
CA ASP A 137 4.30 -12.45 3.79
C ASP A 137 3.65 -13.60 4.56
N ALA A 138 4.31 -14.08 5.62
CA ALA A 138 3.78 -15.13 6.49
C ALA A 138 2.55 -14.63 7.28
N LEU A 139 2.56 -13.38 7.73
CA LEU A 139 1.41 -12.77 8.42
C LEU A 139 0.21 -12.69 7.49
N ARG A 140 0.39 -12.21 6.24
CA ARG A 140 -0.68 -12.12 5.24
C ARG A 140 -1.34 -13.47 4.99
N HIS A 141 -0.55 -14.51 4.78
CA HIS A 141 -1.09 -15.84 4.53
C HIS A 141 -1.78 -16.43 5.76
N SER A 142 -1.29 -16.11 6.97
CA SER A 142 -1.96 -16.48 8.22
C SER A 142 -3.31 -15.76 8.38
N ILE A 143 -3.38 -14.46 8.09
CA ILE A 143 -4.63 -13.69 8.10
C ILE A 143 -5.61 -14.29 7.09
N THR A 144 -5.16 -14.60 5.87
CA THR A 144 -5.98 -15.29 4.85
C THR A 144 -6.56 -16.58 5.41
N LYS A 145 -5.75 -17.42 6.06
CA LYS A 145 -6.25 -18.70 6.65
C LYS A 145 -7.26 -18.51 7.78
N MET A 146 -7.18 -17.43 8.54
CA MET A 146 -8.14 -17.10 9.60
C MET A 146 -9.40 -16.41 9.07
N SER A 147 -9.39 -15.94 7.81
CA SER A 147 -10.50 -15.21 7.20
C SER A 147 -11.45 -16.13 6.45
N HIS A 148 -12.67 -15.67 6.20
CA HIS A 148 -13.77 -16.44 5.60
C HIS A 148 -14.13 -15.95 4.20
N ILE A 149 -13.89 -14.67 3.92
CA ILE A 149 -14.16 -14.00 2.66
C ILE A 149 -12.86 -13.34 2.21
N HIS A 150 -12.53 -13.44 0.94
CA HIS A 150 -11.25 -12.98 0.41
C HIS A 150 -11.47 -12.05 -0.78
N PHE A 151 -11.08 -10.80 -0.62
CA PHE A 151 -11.10 -9.79 -1.67
C PHE A 151 -9.69 -9.60 -2.21
N VAL A 152 -9.41 -10.18 -3.36
CA VAL A 152 -8.08 -10.22 -3.96
C VAL A 152 -7.93 -9.21 -5.09
N ALA A 153 -6.72 -8.66 -5.22
CA ALA A 153 -6.45 -7.62 -6.20
C ALA A 153 -6.22 -8.17 -7.61
N THR A 154 -5.67 -9.39 -7.74
CA THR A 154 -5.25 -9.96 -9.02
C THR A 154 -5.64 -11.43 -9.14
N GLU A 155 -5.69 -11.94 -10.37
CA GLU A 155 -5.96 -13.37 -10.62
C GLU A 155 -4.87 -14.29 -10.06
N LYS A 156 -3.62 -13.82 -10.03
CA LYS A 156 -2.52 -14.57 -9.40
C LYS A 156 -2.70 -14.69 -7.89
N SER A 157 -3.13 -13.62 -7.24
CA SER A 157 -3.49 -13.61 -5.83
C SER A 157 -4.68 -14.53 -5.55
N ARG A 158 -5.70 -14.53 -6.44
CA ARG A 158 -6.86 -15.42 -6.36
C ARG A 158 -6.43 -16.90 -6.36
N LYS A 159 -5.63 -17.29 -7.33
CA LYS A 159 -5.09 -18.65 -7.43
C LYS A 159 -4.32 -19.05 -6.18
N ARG A 160 -3.52 -18.16 -5.62
CA ARG A 160 -2.72 -18.44 -4.42
C ARG A 160 -3.58 -18.58 -3.17
N VAL A 161 -4.64 -17.78 -3.02
CA VAL A 161 -5.60 -17.93 -1.91
C VAL A 161 -6.32 -19.26 -1.99
N ILE A 162 -6.78 -19.69 -3.18
CA ILE A 162 -7.37 -21.02 -3.41
C ILE A 162 -6.35 -22.12 -3.09
N GLN A 163 -5.09 -21.97 -3.51
CA GLN A 163 -4.00 -22.92 -3.20
C GLN A 163 -3.75 -23.07 -1.69
N LEU A 164 -4.04 -22.05 -0.89
CA LEU A 164 -3.99 -22.09 0.58
C LEU A 164 -5.17 -22.89 1.17
N GLY A 165 -6.04 -23.47 0.35
CA GLY A 165 -7.19 -24.28 0.77
C GLY A 165 -8.44 -23.44 1.08
N GLU A 166 -8.60 -22.30 0.41
CA GLU A 166 -9.80 -21.48 0.47
C GLU A 166 -10.78 -21.86 -0.65
N ASP A 167 -12.09 -21.95 -0.33
CA ASP A 167 -13.12 -22.23 -1.33
C ASP A 167 -13.12 -21.14 -2.41
N PRO A 168 -13.02 -21.52 -3.71
CA PRO A 168 -13.07 -20.56 -4.83
C PRO A 168 -14.29 -19.64 -4.81
N ASN A 169 -15.42 -20.08 -4.23
CA ASN A 169 -16.65 -19.28 -4.10
C ASN A 169 -16.54 -18.19 -3.03
N SER A 170 -15.57 -18.27 -2.13
CA SER A 170 -15.28 -17.24 -1.11
C SER A 170 -14.19 -16.28 -1.55
N VAL A 171 -13.59 -16.45 -2.76
CA VAL A 171 -12.45 -15.65 -3.25
C VAL A 171 -12.87 -14.79 -4.44
N PHE A 172 -13.03 -13.52 -4.19
CA PHE A 172 -13.54 -12.54 -5.14
C PHE A 172 -12.42 -11.67 -5.72
N LEU A 173 -12.29 -11.66 -7.04
CA LEU A 173 -11.38 -10.77 -7.76
C LEU A 173 -12.01 -9.38 -7.84
N VAL A 174 -11.56 -8.46 -7.02
CA VAL A 174 -12.12 -7.10 -6.91
C VAL A 174 -11.22 -6.00 -7.45
N GLY A 175 -9.92 -6.28 -7.66
CA GLY A 175 -8.91 -5.28 -8.00
C GLY A 175 -8.30 -4.61 -6.77
N GLY A 176 -7.37 -3.71 -7.00
CA GLY A 176 -6.63 -3.01 -5.94
C GLY A 176 -7.34 -1.74 -5.46
N LEU A 177 -7.49 -1.58 -4.15
CA LEU A 177 -8.06 -0.36 -3.55
C LEU A 177 -7.22 0.90 -3.83
N GLY A 178 -5.91 0.75 -4.07
CA GLY A 178 -5.04 1.86 -4.45
C GLY A 178 -5.46 2.54 -5.76
N VAL A 179 -5.97 1.75 -6.71
CA VAL A 179 -6.49 2.29 -7.99
C VAL A 179 -7.76 3.11 -7.77
N ASP A 180 -8.62 2.70 -6.85
CA ASP A 180 -9.81 3.47 -6.47
C ASP A 180 -9.43 4.82 -5.86
N ALA A 181 -8.46 4.82 -4.95
CA ALA A 181 -7.98 6.05 -4.32
C ALA A 181 -7.46 7.05 -5.37
N ILE A 182 -6.73 6.55 -6.39
CA ILE A 182 -6.21 7.38 -7.47
C ILE A 182 -7.35 8.00 -8.30
N LYS A 183 -8.36 7.21 -8.65
CA LYS A 183 -9.46 7.68 -9.52
C LYS A 183 -10.43 8.64 -8.84
N ASN A 184 -10.47 8.63 -7.52
CA ASN A 184 -11.38 9.46 -6.74
C ASN A 184 -10.72 10.68 -6.09
N ILE A 185 -9.39 10.85 -6.26
CA ILE A 185 -8.69 12.02 -5.74
C ILE A 185 -8.67 13.15 -6.77
N GLU A 186 -8.94 14.37 -6.34
CA GLU A 186 -8.78 15.54 -7.19
C GLU A 186 -7.29 15.85 -7.36
N LEU A 187 -6.78 15.67 -8.58
CA LEU A 187 -5.39 15.93 -8.90
C LEU A 187 -5.13 17.43 -9.08
N LEU A 188 -4.01 17.90 -8.53
CA LEU A 188 -3.55 19.27 -8.73
C LEU A 188 -3.00 19.45 -10.14
N LYS A 189 -3.26 20.62 -10.73
CA LYS A 189 -2.67 21.01 -12.00
C LYS A 189 -1.17 21.32 -11.86
N ARG A 190 -0.46 21.29 -12.98
CA ARG A 190 1.00 21.53 -13.02
C ARG A 190 1.41 22.83 -12.33
N GLU A 191 0.77 23.95 -12.64
CA GLU A 191 1.05 25.25 -12.05
C GLU A 191 0.79 25.28 -10.53
N GLU A 192 -0.27 24.60 -10.07
CA GLU A 192 -0.59 24.50 -8.63
C GLU A 192 0.48 23.67 -7.89
N LEU A 193 0.98 22.59 -8.51
CA LEU A 193 2.08 21.79 -7.96
C LEU A 193 3.37 22.59 -7.89
N GLU A 194 3.74 23.30 -8.96
CA GLU A 194 4.92 24.16 -8.99
C GLU A 194 4.88 25.17 -7.85
N ASN A 195 3.75 25.84 -7.68
CA ASN A 195 3.56 26.82 -6.61
C ASN A 195 3.57 26.21 -5.20
N LYS A 196 2.87 25.09 -5.00
CA LYS A 196 2.73 24.44 -3.67
C LYS A 196 4.00 23.72 -3.23
N LEU A 197 4.81 23.28 -4.18
CA LEU A 197 6.05 22.55 -3.92
C LEU A 197 7.29 23.40 -4.11
N GLY A 198 7.20 24.56 -4.74
CA GLY A 198 8.36 25.38 -5.07
C GLY A 198 9.29 24.74 -6.09
N ILE A 199 8.74 23.91 -6.98
CA ILE A 199 9.48 23.21 -8.04
C ILE A 199 9.24 23.87 -9.38
N LYS A 200 10.09 23.49 -10.35
CA LYS A 200 9.87 23.79 -11.76
C LYS A 200 9.97 22.49 -12.56
N PHE A 201 8.89 22.13 -13.22
CA PHE A 201 8.94 21.03 -14.18
C PHE A 201 9.72 21.45 -15.42
N LEU A 202 10.61 20.58 -15.88
CA LEU A 202 11.41 20.75 -17.09
C LEU A 202 10.79 20.00 -18.29
N ASN A 203 11.57 19.81 -19.34
CA ASN A 203 11.15 19.00 -20.49
C ASN A 203 11.05 17.51 -20.12
N LYS A 204 11.93 17.05 -19.22
CA LYS A 204 11.91 15.71 -18.63
C LYS A 204 11.74 15.81 -17.12
N ASN A 205 11.01 14.90 -16.53
CA ASN A 205 10.67 14.94 -15.10
C ASN A 205 10.57 13.52 -14.54
N LEU A 206 11.23 13.27 -13.43
CA LEU A 206 11.24 11.97 -12.76
C LEU A 206 10.87 12.13 -11.28
N LEU A 207 10.03 11.23 -10.79
CA LEU A 207 9.83 11.04 -9.35
C LEU A 207 10.73 9.90 -8.89
N VAL A 208 11.56 10.18 -7.89
CA VAL A 208 12.57 9.24 -7.37
C VAL A 208 12.17 8.79 -5.97
N THR A 209 11.92 7.49 -5.80
CA THR A 209 11.55 6.91 -4.50
C THR A 209 12.32 5.61 -4.26
N PHE A 210 13.31 5.67 -3.40
CA PHE A 210 14.16 4.52 -3.10
C PHE A 210 14.15 4.20 -1.61
N HIS A 211 13.92 2.92 -1.28
CA HIS A 211 13.91 2.42 0.10
C HIS A 211 15.09 1.47 0.33
N PRO A 212 15.65 1.41 1.55
CA PRO A 212 16.68 0.43 1.87
C PRO A 212 16.19 -1.00 1.61
N GLU A 213 17.02 -1.83 1.01
CA GLU A 213 16.79 -3.26 0.86
C GLU A 213 17.59 -3.99 1.96
N THR A 214 16.91 -4.48 2.99
CA THR A 214 17.56 -4.99 4.20
C THR A 214 18.12 -6.40 4.07
N LEU A 215 17.68 -7.17 3.06
CA LEU A 215 18.09 -8.55 2.80
C LEU A 215 18.92 -8.70 1.51
N GLY A 216 19.28 -7.60 0.86
CA GLY A 216 20.11 -7.59 -0.34
C GLY A 216 21.56 -7.96 -0.06
N SER A 217 22.27 -8.49 -1.08
CA SER A 217 23.70 -8.81 -1.00
C SER A 217 24.62 -7.59 -1.04
N GLN A 218 24.09 -6.42 -1.44
CA GLN A 218 24.81 -5.15 -1.55
C GLN A 218 24.22 -4.12 -0.56
N ALA A 219 25.07 -3.33 0.07
CA ALA A 219 24.64 -2.28 0.99
C ALA A 219 23.66 -1.30 0.30
N PRO A 220 22.53 -0.93 0.94
CA PRO A 220 21.54 -0.03 0.35
C PRO A 220 22.12 1.30 -0.09
N GLU A 221 23.08 1.84 0.64
CA GLU A 221 23.78 3.10 0.32
C GLU A 221 24.52 2.99 -1.01
N LYS A 222 25.19 1.86 -1.27
CA LYS A 222 25.90 1.64 -2.53
C LYS A 222 24.95 1.52 -3.71
N GLN A 223 23.81 0.84 -3.53
CA GLN A 223 22.78 0.79 -4.57
C GLN A 223 22.22 2.17 -4.88
N PHE A 224 22.08 3.01 -3.85
CA PHE A 224 21.58 4.37 -4.01
C PHE A 224 22.63 5.32 -4.64
N GLU A 225 23.90 5.14 -4.34
CA GLU A 225 25.03 5.84 -5.01
C GLU A 225 25.01 5.59 -6.51
N GLU A 226 24.88 4.33 -6.94
CA GLU A 226 24.77 3.93 -8.35
C GLU A 226 23.56 4.61 -9.06
N LEU A 227 22.44 4.82 -8.32
CA LEU A 227 21.29 5.57 -8.83
C LEU A 227 21.62 7.06 -8.99
N LEU A 228 22.24 7.69 -8.01
CA LEU A 228 22.62 9.11 -8.08
C LEU A 228 23.62 9.34 -9.23
N ASP A 229 24.63 8.49 -9.35
CA ASP A 229 25.61 8.54 -10.43
C ASP A 229 24.95 8.41 -11.82
N ALA A 230 23.92 7.57 -11.94
CA ALA A 230 23.16 7.47 -13.19
C ALA A 230 22.34 8.73 -13.48
N LEU A 231 21.74 9.36 -12.46
CA LEU A 231 20.91 10.56 -12.60
C LEU A 231 21.73 11.81 -12.91
N ASP A 232 22.99 11.86 -12.50
CA ASP A 232 23.93 12.99 -12.75
C ASP A 232 24.11 13.27 -14.25
N PHE A 233 23.91 12.27 -15.13
CA PHE A 233 23.98 12.45 -16.57
C PHE A 233 22.73 13.13 -17.18
N PHE A 234 21.68 13.40 -16.39
CA PHE A 234 20.39 13.92 -16.90
C PHE A 234 20.11 15.35 -16.41
N GLU A 235 21.01 16.28 -16.74
CA GLU A 235 20.93 17.70 -16.33
C GLU A 235 19.64 18.41 -16.83
N ASP A 236 19.03 17.95 -17.93
CA ASP A 236 17.79 18.49 -18.53
C ASP A 236 16.52 17.94 -17.87
N THR A 237 16.64 17.14 -16.80
CA THR A 237 15.57 16.43 -16.12
C THR A 237 15.30 16.99 -14.74
N SER A 238 14.06 17.35 -14.42
CA SER A 238 13.65 17.66 -13.04
C SER A 238 13.54 16.39 -12.22
N LEU A 239 14.26 16.34 -11.09
CA LEU A 239 14.33 15.17 -10.21
C LEU A 239 13.62 15.50 -8.89
N ILE A 240 12.53 14.79 -8.60
CA ILE A 240 11.72 14.99 -7.40
C ILE A 240 11.92 13.79 -6.49
N PHE A 241 12.71 13.94 -5.43
CA PHE A 241 12.98 12.90 -4.45
C PHE A 241 11.95 12.88 -3.33
N THR A 242 11.56 11.68 -2.91
CA THR A 242 10.79 11.47 -1.68
C THR A 242 11.62 10.72 -0.65
N MET A 243 11.32 10.97 0.63
CA MET A 243 12.02 10.34 1.75
C MET A 243 11.83 8.81 1.72
N PRO A 244 12.91 8.04 1.95
CA PRO A 244 12.81 6.59 2.18
C PRO A 244 12.00 6.30 3.46
N ASN A 245 11.54 5.03 3.58
CA ASN A 245 10.94 4.55 4.82
C ASN A 245 11.94 4.61 5.98
N ALA A 246 11.43 4.53 7.22
CA ALA A 246 12.22 4.54 8.46
C ALA A 246 13.02 3.24 8.71
N ASP A 247 13.22 2.41 7.69
CA ASP A 247 13.99 1.17 7.75
C ASP A 247 15.48 1.42 7.99
N THR A 248 16.19 0.38 8.44
CA THR A 248 17.65 0.44 8.66
C THR A 248 18.37 0.90 7.37
N GLY A 249 19.17 1.96 7.47
CA GLY A 249 19.84 2.61 6.31
C GLY A 249 19.09 3.82 5.75
N GLY A 250 17.81 4.03 6.06
CA GLY A 250 17.01 5.15 5.55
C GLY A 250 17.59 6.53 5.87
N LYS A 251 18.17 6.72 7.07
CA LYS A 251 18.82 7.98 7.47
C LYS A 251 20.02 8.32 6.60
N LYS A 252 20.81 7.32 6.19
CA LYS A 252 21.98 7.55 5.33
C LYS A 252 21.53 7.91 3.91
N ILE A 253 20.56 7.20 3.36
CA ILE A 253 19.98 7.54 2.05
C ILE A 253 19.40 8.95 2.07
N THR A 254 18.68 9.35 3.13
CA THR A 254 18.16 10.72 3.27
C THR A 254 19.29 11.76 3.20
N LYS A 255 20.40 11.52 3.91
CA LYS A 255 21.56 12.42 3.86
C LYS A 255 22.17 12.49 2.46
N MET A 256 22.30 11.38 1.75
CA MET A 256 22.78 11.36 0.37
C MET A 256 21.86 12.16 -0.58
N ILE A 257 20.51 12.07 -0.38
CA ILE A 257 19.56 12.89 -1.14
C ILE A 257 19.77 14.37 -0.85
N GLU A 258 19.90 14.77 0.42
CA GLU A 258 20.10 16.17 0.83
C GLU A 258 21.39 16.72 0.20
N GLU A 259 22.49 15.99 0.26
CA GLU A 259 23.79 16.37 -0.36
C GLU A 259 23.68 16.48 -1.89
N PHE A 260 22.95 15.59 -2.56
CA PHE A 260 22.73 15.65 -3.99
C PHE A 260 21.90 16.88 -4.39
N VAL A 261 20.80 17.16 -3.68
CA VAL A 261 19.92 18.31 -3.95
C VAL A 261 20.63 19.64 -3.71
N GLU A 262 21.57 19.73 -2.75
CA GLU A 262 22.37 20.94 -2.51
C GLU A 262 23.26 21.31 -3.72
N THR A 263 23.67 20.34 -4.51
CA THR A 263 24.57 20.53 -5.66
C THR A 263 23.86 20.58 -7.02
N HIS A 264 22.55 20.21 -7.07
CA HIS A 264 21.78 20.07 -8.32
C HIS A 264 20.54 20.97 -8.31
N SER A 265 20.55 22.05 -9.05
CA SER A 265 19.45 23.03 -9.12
C SER A 265 18.15 22.49 -9.74
N ASN A 266 18.21 21.35 -10.43
CA ASN A 266 17.08 20.62 -11.01
C ASN A 266 16.53 19.52 -10.10
N ALA A 267 17.07 19.36 -8.88
CA ALA A 267 16.67 18.34 -7.92
C ALA A 267 15.95 18.97 -6.72
N TYR A 268 14.91 18.28 -6.26
CA TYR A 268 14.05 18.69 -5.13
C TYR A 268 13.84 17.52 -4.19
N PHE A 269 13.76 17.78 -2.88
CA PHE A 269 13.55 16.74 -1.87
C PHE A 269 12.37 17.06 -0.95
N TYR A 270 11.52 16.06 -0.69
CA TYR A 270 10.37 16.16 0.20
C TYR A 270 10.33 15.00 1.18
N LYS A 271 10.26 15.31 2.47
CA LYS A 271 10.05 14.31 3.51
C LYS A 271 8.71 13.59 3.34
N SER A 272 7.68 14.31 2.93
CA SER A 272 6.37 13.76 2.58
C SER A 272 5.65 14.74 1.66
N LEU A 273 5.07 14.21 0.59
CA LEU A 273 4.20 14.99 -0.29
C LEU A 273 2.72 14.91 0.16
N GLY A 274 2.36 13.92 0.99
CA GLY A 274 0.98 13.54 1.21
C GLY A 274 0.37 12.93 -0.05
N GLN A 275 -0.76 12.25 0.09
CA GLN A 275 -1.35 11.46 -1.01
C GLN A 275 -1.69 12.31 -2.25
N GLN A 276 -2.41 13.41 -2.07
CA GLN A 276 -2.85 14.26 -3.19
C GLN A 276 -1.68 14.78 -4.03
N LYS A 277 -0.67 15.41 -3.39
CA LYS A 277 0.48 15.95 -4.11
C LYS A 277 1.32 14.84 -4.75
N TYR A 278 1.52 13.71 -4.05
CA TYR A 278 2.26 12.57 -4.56
C TYR A 278 1.65 12.02 -5.85
N LEU A 279 0.34 11.72 -5.85
CA LEU A 279 -0.37 11.24 -7.02
C LEU A 279 -0.44 12.30 -8.14
N SER A 280 -0.56 13.57 -7.77
CA SER A 280 -0.51 14.67 -8.72
C SER A 280 0.87 14.81 -9.39
N VAL A 281 1.97 14.60 -8.63
CA VAL A 281 3.32 14.55 -9.19
C VAL A 281 3.45 13.37 -10.16
N ILE A 282 2.99 12.16 -9.81
CA ILE A 282 2.99 11.00 -10.73
C ILE A 282 2.28 11.34 -12.04
N ALA A 283 1.16 12.03 -11.98
CA ALA A 283 0.42 12.44 -13.18
C ALA A 283 1.20 13.40 -14.10
N GLN A 284 2.12 14.21 -13.53
CA GLN A 284 2.87 15.25 -14.25
C GLN A 284 4.28 14.82 -14.68
N VAL A 285 4.89 13.81 -14.05
CA VAL A 285 6.21 13.30 -14.43
C VAL A 285 6.13 12.36 -15.62
N ASP A 286 7.26 12.10 -16.28
CA ASP A 286 7.38 11.16 -17.38
C ASP A 286 7.47 9.72 -16.89
N GLY A 287 8.07 9.53 -15.72
CA GLY A 287 8.20 8.23 -15.09
C GLY A 287 8.60 8.29 -13.63
N VAL A 288 8.58 7.12 -13.00
CA VAL A 288 9.02 6.92 -11.62
C VAL A 288 10.23 5.99 -11.62
N ILE A 289 11.25 6.32 -10.83
CA ILE A 289 12.44 5.50 -10.69
C ILE A 289 12.73 5.18 -9.23
N GLY A 290 13.12 3.94 -8.94
CA GLY A 290 13.49 3.47 -7.62
C GLY A 290 13.01 2.05 -7.35
N ASN A 291 12.64 1.76 -6.10
CA ASN A 291 12.19 0.41 -5.69
C ASN A 291 10.92 0.45 -4.83
N SER A 292 10.13 1.51 -4.93
CA SER A 292 8.86 1.64 -4.25
C SER A 292 7.79 0.76 -4.87
N SER A 293 6.91 0.18 -4.05
CA SER A 293 5.74 -0.55 -4.54
C SER A 293 4.77 0.32 -5.33
N SER A 294 4.74 1.62 -5.09
CA SER A 294 3.94 2.58 -5.84
C SER A 294 4.22 2.53 -7.35
N GLY A 295 5.48 2.30 -7.75
CA GLY A 295 5.86 2.12 -9.15
C GLY A 295 5.12 0.98 -9.85
N LEU A 296 4.72 -0.05 -9.12
CA LEU A 296 4.02 -1.22 -9.66
C LEU A 296 2.49 -1.11 -9.48
N LEU A 297 2.04 -0.55 -8.36
CA LEU A 297 0.63 -0.54 -7.97
C LEU A 297 -0.12 0.67 -8.54
N GLU A 298 0.50 1.85 -8.46
CA GLU A 298 -0.16 3.14 -8.70
C GLU A 298 0.22 3.73 -10.05
N VAL A 299 1.51 3.77 -10.38
CA VAL A 299 2.05 4.43 -11.60
C VAL A 299 1.43 3.92 -12.90
N PRO A 300 1.18 2.62 -13.10
CA PRO A 300 0.54 2.13 -14.32
C PRO A 300 -0.87 2.71 -14.57
N THR A 301 -1.60 3.09 -13.50
CA THR A 301 -2.91 3.75 -13.62
C THR A 301 -2.83 5.11 -14.34
N PHE A 302 -1.69 5.79 -14.22
CA PHE A 302 -1.42 7.07 -14.90
C PHE A 302 -0.84 6.91 -16.29
N LYS A 303 -0.69 5.67 -16.79
CA LYS A 303 0.01 5.41 -18.06
C LYS A 303 1.39 6.04 -18.07
N LYS A 304 2.15 5.81 -17.03
CA LYS A 304 3.54 6.26 -16.87
C LYS A 304 4.47 5.07 -16.75
N GLY A 305 5.74 5.26 -17.16
CA GLY A 305 6.77 4.24 -17.01
C GLY A 305 7.32 4.17 -15.60
N THR A 306 7.74 2.99 -15.19
CA THR A 306 8.47 2.77 -13.93
C THR A 306 9.80 2.09 -14.21
N ILE A 307 10.89 2.62 -13.65
CA ILE A 307 12.17 1.91 -13.55
C ILE A 307 12.28 1.32 -12.15
N ASN A 308 12.11 -0.01 -12.06
CA ASN A 308 12.19 -0.75 -10.81
C ASN A 308 13.62 -1.27 -10.61
N ILE A 309 14.32 -0.76 -9.59
CA ILE A 309 15.72 -1.07 -9.30
C ILE A 309 15.81 -2.20 -8.25
N GLY A 310 16.55 -3.24 -8.57
CA GLY A 310 16.83 -4.35 -7.65
C GLY A 310 15.65 -5.30 -7.45
N ASN A 311 15.67 -6.03 -6.33
CA ASN A 311 14.80 -7.18 -6.10
C ASN A 311 13.70 -6.95 -5.06
N ARG A 312 13.59 -5.75 -4.49
CA ARG A 312 12.61 -5.45 -3.42
C ARG A 312 11.17 -5.76 -3.81
N GLN A 313 10.84 -5.62 -5.09
CA GLN A 313 9.51 -5.88 -5.63
C GLN A 313 9.36 -7.25 -6.31
N LEU A 314 10.32 -8.16 -6.10
CA LEU A 314 10.32 -9.49 -6.70
C LEU A 314 9.06 -10.28 -6.30
N GLY A 315 8.44 -10.93 -7.28
CA GLY A 315 7.23 -11.76 -7.08
C GLY A 315 5.90 -11.02 -7.20
N ARG A 316 5.91 -9.67 -7.18
CA ARG A 316 4.70 -8.86 -7.46
C ARG A 316 4.35 -8.86 -8.93
N GLU A 317 3.08 -8.76 -9.24
CA GLU A 317 2.62 -8.57 -10.62
C GLU A 317 2.99 -7.18 -11.11
N GLN A 318 3.37 -7.10 -12.37
CA GLN A 318 3.86 -5.88 -12.99
C GLN A 318 3.15 -5.63 -14.31
N SER A 319 2.88 -4.36 -14.57
CA SER A 319 2.45 -3.88 -15.88
C SER A 319 3.63 -3.94 -16.89
N LEU A 320 3.34 -3.98 -18.17
CA LEU A 320 4.34 -3.83 -19.24
C LEU A 320 5.04 -2.46 -19.20
N SER A 321 4.49 -1.48 -18.48
CA SER A 321 5.10 -0.18 -18.23
C SER A 321 6.24 -0.19 -17.19
N VAL A 322 6.65 -1.37 -16.68
CA VAL A 322 7.72 -1.51 -15.70
C VAL A 322 8.98 -2.06 -16.35
N ILE A 323 10.07 -1.31 -16.25
CA ILE A 323 11.43 -1.70 -16.65
C ILE A 323 12.15 -2.17 -15.38
N ASN A 324 12.58 -3.42 -15.33
CA ASN A 324 13.40 -3.93 -14.23
C ASN A 324 14.88 -3.79 -14.57
N CYS A 325 15.67 -3.25 -13.65
CA CYS A 325 17.11 -3.12 -13.81
C CYS A 325 17.88 -3.52 -12.56
N LYS A 326 19.16 -3.83 -12.73
CA LYS A 326 20.08 -4.07 -11.61
C LYS A 326 20.44 -2.74 -10.95
N PRO A 327 20.79 -2.72 -9.63
CA PRO A 327 21.26 -1.53 -8.93
C PRO A 327 22.73 -1.24 -9.30
N LEU A 328 22.97 -0.94 -10.57
CA LEU A 328 24.25 -0.61 -11.19
C LEU A 328 24.04 0.57 -12.13
N MET A 329 24.90 1.58 -12.07
CA MET A 329 24.82 2.82 -12.86
C MET A 329 24.52 2.55 -14.33
N GLU A 330 25.29 1.69 -14.99
CA GLU A 330 25.11 1.40 -16.42
C GLU A 330 23.74 0.75 -16.71
N SER A 331 23.24 -0.14 -15.84
CA SER A 331 21.94 -0.78 -16.00
C SER A 331 20.79 0.24 -15.81
N ILE A 332 20.96 1.20 -14.91
CA ILE A 332 20.00 2.26 -14.66
C ILE A 332 19.99 3.26 -15.82
N LYS A 333 21.15 3.61 -16.39
CA LYS A 333 21.24 4.47 -17.58
C LYS A 333 20.52 3.86 -18.78
N LEU A 334 20.75 2.60 -19.07
CA LEU A 334 20.04 1.89 -20.15
C LEU A 334 18.51 1.87 -19.91
N ALA A 335 18.08 1.69 -18.67
CA ALA A 335 16.66 1.75 -18.31
C ALA A 335 16.08 3.17 -18.49
N LEU A 336 16.85 4.22 -18.20
CA LEU A 336 16.45 5.62 -18.45
C LEU A 336 16.35 5.91 -19.95
N GLU A 337 17.30 5.44 -20.75
CA GLU A 337 17.24 5.55 -22.22
C GLU A 337 16.00 4.83 -22.77
N GLN A 338 15.71 3.64 -22.28
CA GLN A 338 14.52 2.88 -22.64
C GLN A 338 13.23 3.63 -22.25
N LEU A 339 13.17 4.20 -21.04
CA LEU A 339 12.01 4.96 -20.55
C LEU A 339 11.61 6.08 -21.52
N TYR A 340 12.58 6.78 -22.08
CA TYR A 340 12.38 7.90 -23.01
C TYR A 340 12.34 7.48 -24.49
N SER A 341 12.39 6.17 -24.80
CA SER A 341 12.25 5.70 -26.17
C SER A 341 10.80 5.77 -26.68
N ILE A 342 10.64 5.98 -27.98
CA ILE A 342 9.32 6.02 -28.63
C ILE A 342 8.61 4.67 -28.48
N ASP A 343 9.34 3.57 -28.67
CA ASP A 343 8.78 2.21 -28.60
C ASP A 343 8.23 1.90 -27.19
N PHE A 344 8.97 2.30 -26.15
CA PHE A 344 8.48 2.11 -24.79
C PHE A 344 7.28 3.01 -24.48
N GLY A 345 7.25 4.22 -25.00
CA GLY A 345 6.10 5.12 -24.89
C GLY A 345 4.82 4.49 -25.46
N LEU A 346 4.91 3.77 -26.56
CA LEU A 346 3.78 3.01 -27.14
C LEU A 346 3.35 1.88 -26.20
N ILE A 347 4.29 1.09 -25.69
CA ILE A 347 4.02 0.02 -24.70
C ILE A 347 3.29 0.58 -23.47
N VAL A 348 3.77 1.70 -22.93
CA VAL A 348 3.16 2.35 -21.75
C VAL A 348 1.73 2.77 -22.03
N SER A 349 1.46 3.36 -23.19
CA SER A 349 0.12 3.83 -23.57
C SER A 349 -0.91 2.70 -23.64
N GLU A 350 -0.51 1.52 -24.11
CA GLU A 350 -1.35 0.33 -24.25
C GLU A 350 -1.35 -0.57 -22.99
N SER A 351 -0.43 -0.34 -22.07
CA SER A 351 -0.26 -1.18 -20.88
C SER A 351 -1.49 -1.15 -19.97
N ILE A 352 -1.78 -2.27 -19.32
CA ILE A 352 -2.88 -2.43 -18.37
C ILE A 352 -2.28 -2.53 -16.96
N ASN A 353 -2.93 -1.89 -15.99
CA ASN A 353 -2.57 -2.09 -14.60
C ASN A 353 -3.11 -3.46 -14.13
N PRO A 354 -2.27 -4.42 -13.71
CA PRO A 354 -2.72 -5.73 -13.24
C PRO A 354 -3.61 -5.66 -11.99
N TYR A 355 -3.55 -4.55 -11.26
CA TYR A 355 -4.40 -4.28 -10.08
C TYR A 355 -5.77 -3.70 -10.45
N GLY A 356 -6.11 -3.64 -11.74
CA GLY A 356 -7.42 -3.26 -12.26
C GLY A 356 -7.54 -1.79 -12.66
N GLU A 357 -8.78 -1.42 -12.96
CA GLU A 357 -9.13 -0.08 -13.48
C GLU A 357 -9.97 0.75 -12.50
N GLY A 358 -10.01 0.37 -11.22
CA GLY A 358 -10.82 0.99 -10.19
C GLY A 358 -12.18 0.29 -10.00
N GLY A 359 -12.98 0.80 -9.06
CA GLY A 359 -14.27 0.24 -8.65
C GLY A 359 -14.16 -0.94 -7.67
N ALA A 360 -12.99 -1.19 -7.08
CA ALA A 360 -12.80 -2.27 -6.12
C ALA A 360 -13.67 -2.07 -4.87
N SER A 361 -13.71 -0.86 -4.32
CA SER A 361 -14.54 -0.54 -3.15
C SER A 361 -16.03 -0.80 -3.41
N LEU A 362 -16.53 -0.43 -4.59
CA LEU A 362 -17.93 -0.68 -4.96
C LEU A 362 -18.23 -2.17 -5.12
N ARG A 363 -17.32 -2.93 -5.75
CA ARG A 363 -17.45 -4.40 -5.86
C ARG A 363 -17.45 -5.07 -4.50
N ILE A 364 -16.55 -4.67 -3.59
CA ILE A 364 -16.51 -5.19 -2.22
C ILE A 364 -17.83 -4.88 -1.51
N LEU A 365 -18.32 -3.64 -1.59
CA LEU A 365 -19.58 -3.22 -0.98
C LEU A 365 -20.76 -4.06 -1.50
N SER A 366 -20.89 -4.22 -2.82
CA SER A 366 -21.95 -5.02 -3.44
C SER A 366 -21.92 -6.48 -2.96
N ILE A 367 -20.73 -7.08 -2.86
CA ILE A 367 -20.59 -8.44 -2.33
C ILE A 367 -21.00 -8.49 -0.86
N ILE A 368 -20.58 -7.54 -0.03
CA ILE A 368 -20.96 -7.48 1.40
C ILE A 368 -22.48 -7.39 1.56
N GLN A 369 -23.18 -6.61 0.73
CA GLN A 369 -24.63 -6.47 0.74
C GLN A 369 -25.36 -7.78 0.43
N GLU A 370 -24.80 -8.60 -0.45
CA GLU A 370 -25.38 -9.89 -0.90
C GLU A 370 -24.99 -11.09 -0.01
N LEU A 371 -23.98 -10.93 0.86
CA LEU A 371 -23.47 -12.03 1.69
C LEU A 371 -24.51 -12.55 2.69
N SER A 372 -24.62 -13.86 2.74
CA SER A 372 -25.29 -14.55 3.83
C SER A 372 -24.26 -15.05 4.83
N LEU A 373 -24.36 -14.61 6.08
CA LEU A 373 -23.46 -15.05 7.16
C LEU A 373 -23.88 -16.42 7.76
N VAL A 374 -24.94 -17.04 7.25
CA VAL A 374 -25.40 -18.35 7.73
C VAL A 374 -24.33 -19.38 7.45
N GLU A 375 -23.81 -19.98 8.52
CA GLU A 375 -22.75 -21.02 8.50
C GLU A 375 -21.38 -20.59 7.95
N ILE A 376 -21.16 -19.29 7.61
CA ILE A 376 -19.89 -18.83 7.02
C ILE A 376 -18.68 -19.08 7.96
N THR A 377 -18.91 -19.17 9.27
CA THR A 377 -17.86 -19.50 10.26
C THR A 377 -17.47 -20.98 10.26
N LYS A 378 -18.24 -21.85 9.58
CA LYS A 378 -17.92 -23.27 9.42
C LYS A 378 -17.05 -23.49 8.21
N LYS A 379 -15.85 -22.97 8.26
CA LYS A 379 -14.88 -23.06 7.18
C LYS A 379 -14.28 -24.46 7.10
N THR A 380 -14.22 -25.04 5.91
CA THR A 380 -13.53 -26.30 5.60
C THR A 380 -12.32 -26.03 4.73
N PHE A 381 -11.35 -26.92 4.76
CA PHE A 381 -10.22 -26.87 3.83
C PHE A 381 -10.70 -27.32 2.45
N TYR A 382 -10.35 -26.54 1.41
CA TYR A 382 -10.65 -26.87 0.03
C TYR A 382 -9.46 -27.60 -0.58
N ASP A 383 -9.66 -28.86 -0.96
CA ASP A 383 -8.66 -29.67 -1.64
C ASP A 383 -8.72 -29.42 -3.16
N LEU A 384 -7.53 -29.24 -3.80
CA LEU A 384 -7.39 -28.99 -5.24
C LEU A 384 -7.51 -30.27 -6.05
#